data_9ef7f5b665476a8133ab6f75506b3ea4
#
_entry.id   9ef7f5b665476a8133ab6f75506b3ea4
#
_cell.length_a   1.000
_cell.length_b   1.000
_cell.length_c   1.000
_cell.angle_alpha   90.00
_cell.angle_beta   90.00
_cell.angle_gamma   90.00
#
_symmetry.space_group_name_H-M   'P 1'
#
loop_
_entity.id
_entity.type
_entity.pdbx_description
1 polymer ?
#
loop_
_entity_poly.entity_id
_entity_poly.type
_entity_poly.pdbx_seq_one_letter_code
_entity_poly.pdbx_strand_id
1 'polypeptide(L)'
;MSHTHFALLAKFGDVNIPLEKIYKDFFGMEPKKANERACLQDLPVPAYKLGGQRSPWLVDAKKLADYIDLKKKEAENDWLKMRA
;
A
#
# COMPACT_ATOMS: atom_id res chain seq x y z
N MET A 1 1.61 -13.31 11.65
CA MET A 1 1.51 -12.74 10.29
C MET A 1 0.06 -12.81 9.84
N SER A 2 -0.50 -11.70 9.36
CA SER A 2 -1.88 -11.70 8.87
C SER A 2 -1.97 -12.44 7.54
N HIS A 3 -3.18 -12.88 7.21
CA HIS A 3 -3.45 -13.54 5.93
C HIS A 3 -3.12 -12.61 4.75
N THR A 4 -3.50 -11.34 4.88
CA THR A 4 -3.21 -10.32 3.86
C THR A 4 -1.71 -10.13 3.68
N HIS A 5 -0.97 -10.06 4.77
CA HIS A 5 0.48 -9.91 4.74
C HIS A 5 1.14 -11.09 4.01
N PHE A 6 0.71 -12.31 4.34
CA PHE A 6 1.22 -13.51 3.69
C PHE A 6 0.93 -13.49 2.18
N ALA A 7 -0.30 -13.11 1.80
CA ALA A 7 -0.69 -13.06 0.40
C ALA A 7 0.14 -12.04 -0.38
N LEU A 8 0.44 -10.88 0.21
CA LEU A 8 1.28 -9.87 -0.43
C LEU A 8 2.71 -10.38 -0.62
N LEU A 9 3.26 -11.05 0.39
CA LEU A 9 4.59 -11.63 0.27
C LEU A 9 4.65 -12.68 -0.84
N ALA A 10 3.61 -13.50 -0.96
CA ALA A 10 3.53 -14.49 -2.02
C ALA A 10 3.41 -13.85 -3.39
N LYS A 11 2.61 -12.78 -3.51
CA LYS A 11 2.38 -12.11 -4.78
C LYS A 11 3.60 -11.35 -5.29
N PHE A 12 4.26 -10.61 -4.41
CA PHE A 12 5.37 -9.73 -4.80
C PHE A 12 6.76 -10.35 -4.54
N GLY A 13 6.82 -11.40 -3.73
CA GLY A 13 8.06 -12.13 -3.48
C GLY A 13 9.06 -11.42 -2.58
N ASP A 14 8.65 -10.35 -1.90
CA ASP A 14 9.56 -9.56 -1.06
C ASP A 14 8.77 -8.77 -0.03
N VAL A 15 9.42 -8.45 1.09
CA VAL A 15 8.85 -7.58 2.12
C VAL A 15 8.86 -6.11 1.66
N ASN A 16 9.73 -5.77 0.71
CA ASN A 16 9.85 -4.41 0.14
C ASN A 16 9.18 -4.42 -1.23
N ILE A 17 8.04 -3.74 -1.35
CA ILE A 17 7.25 -3.76 -2.57
C ILE A 17 7.47 -2.44 -3.32
N PRO A 18 7.93 -2.50 -4.60
CA PRO A 18 8.08 -1.27 -5.38
C PRO A 18 6.76 -0.51 -5.53
N LEU A 19 6.79 0.79 -5.28
CA LEU A 19 5.60 1.63 -5.40
C LEU A 19 5.02 1.57 -6.81
N GLU A 20 5.86 1.44 -7.83
CA GLU A 20 5.42 1.36 -9.22
C GLU A 20 4.50 0.17 -9.51
N LYS A 21 4.52 -0.86 -8.66
CA LYS A 21 3.66 -2.03 -8.82
C LYS A 21 2.32 -1.91 -8.11
N ILE A 22 2.15 -0.91 -7.24
CA ILE A 22 0.98 -0.83 -6.38
C ILE A 22 0.21 0.49 -6.48
N TYR A 23 0.81 1.57 -7.00
CA TYR A 23 0.14 2.87 -6.97
C TYR A 23 -1.18 2.88 -7.74
N LYS A 24 -1.25 2.17 -8.85
CA LYS A 24 -2.45 2.15 -9.68
C LYS A 24 -3.54 1.28 -9.08
N ASP A 25 -3.20 0.05 -8.72
CA ASP A 25 -4.19 -0.93 -8.28
C ASP A 25 -4.66 -0.71 -6.85
N PHE A 26 -3.77 -0.28 -5.97
CA PHE A 26 -4.08 -0.16 -4.54
C PHE A 26 -4.41 1.27 -4.11
N PHE A 27 -3.82 2.27 -4.77
CA PHE A 27 -4.03 3.67 -4.41
C PHE A 27 -4.81 4.46 -5.46
N GLY A 28 -5.00 3.90 -6.67
CA GLY A 28 -5.75 4.56 -7.72
C GLY A 28 -5.13 5.86 -8.21
N MET A 29 -3.80 5.94 -8.23
CA MET A 29 -3.06 7.15 -8.59
C MET A 29 -2.33 7.00 -9.91
N GLU A 30 -2.00 8.14 -10.53
CA GLU A 30 -1.09 8.20 -11.66
C GLU A 30 0.35 8.16 -11.17
N PRO A 31 1.34 7.72 -11.99
CA PRO A 31 2.74 7.63 -11.57
C PRO A 31 3.30 8.93 -11.01
N LYS A 32 3.03 10.05 -11.68
CA LYS A 32 3.51 11.36 -11.25
C LYS A 32 2.98 11.74 -9.88
N LYS A 33 1.67 11.51 -9.66
CA LYS A 33 1.04 11.80 -8.39
C LYS A 33 1.59 10.93 -7.27
N ALA A 34 1.81 9.65 -7.56
CA ALA A 34 2.37 8.71 -6.59
C ALA A 34 3.77 9.16 -6.16
N ASN A 35 4.62 9.57 -7.10
CA ASN A 35 5.95 10.06 -6.80
C ASN A 35 5.91 11.33 -5.96
N GLU A 36 5.06 12.28 -6.32
CA GLU A 36 4.91 13.52 -5.56
C GLU A 36 4.50 13.24 -4.11
N ARG A 37 3.51 12.39 -3.92
CA ARG A 37 3.03 12.04 -2.59
C ARG A 37 4.07 11.26 -1.80
N ALA A 38 4.84 10.39 -2.45
CA ALA A 38 5.92 9.66 -1.79
C ALA A 38 6.97 10.64 -1.26
N CYS A 39 7.36 11.64 -2.05
CA CYS A 39 8.31 12.66 -1.62
C CYS A 39 7.81 13.43 -0.40
N LEU A 40 6.51 13.67 -0.32
CA LEU A 40 5.88 14.41 0.77
C LEU A 40 5.45 13.52 1.93
N GLN A 41 5.68 12.21 1.82
CA GLN A 41 5.17 11.22 2.78
C GLN A 41 3.67 11.33 2.99
N ASP A 42 2.95 11.58 1.89
CA ASP A 42 1.50 11.80 1.88
C ASP A 42 0.75 10.62 1.22
N LEU A 43 1.35 9.44 1.24
CA LEU A 43 0.70 8.21 0.83
C LEU A 43 -0.01 7.56 2.03
N PRO A 44 -1.00 6.69 1.78
CA PRO A 44 -1.67 5.98 2.88
C PRO A 44 -0.76 5.12 3.72
N VAL A 45 0.43 4.78 3.21
CA VAL A 45 1.43 3.99 3.91
C VAL A 45 2.79 4.69 3.77
N PRO A 46 3.74 4.47 4.69
CA PRO A 46 5.07 5.07 4.56
C PRO A 46 5.80 4.54 3.32
N ALA A 47 6.47 5.44 2.61
CA ALA A 47 7.33 5.08 1.49
C ALA A 47 8.77 5.39 1.85
N TYR A 48 9.69 4.58 1.32
CA TYR A 48 11.12 4.73 1.62
C TYR A 48 11.97 4.25 0.44
N LYS A 49 13.24 4.62 0.49
CA LYS A 49 14.24 4.16 -0.49
C LYS A 49 15.38 3.50 0.27
N LEU A 50 15.87 2.40 -0.25
CA LEU A 50 17.00 1.69 0.37
C LEU A 50 18.33 2.05 -0.26
N GLY A 51 18.32 2.74 -1.39
CA GLY A 51 19.54 3.22 -2.07
C GLY A 51 19.59 4.74 -2.12
N GLY A 52 20.23 5.27 -3.15
CA GLY A 52 20.33 6.72 -3.35
C GLY A 52 19.06 7.32 -3.91
N GLN A 53 19.16 8.61 -4.31
CA GLN A 53 18.00 9.34 -4.83
C GLN A 53 17.36 8.72 -6.06
N ARG A 54 18.13 7.96 -6.83
CA ARG A 54 17.62 7.30 -8.04
C ARG A 54 17.02 5.94 -7.78
N SER A 55 17.05 5.48 -6.53
CA SER A 55 16.44 4.21 -6.18
C SER A 55 14.92 4.32 -6.25
N PRO A 56 14.22 3.21 -6.54
CA PRO A 56 12.76 3.24 -6.56
C PRO A 56 12.18 3.42 -5.17
N TRP A 57 11.01 4.04 -5.10
CA TRP A 57 10.24 4.09 -3.87
C TRP A 57 9.73 2.69 -3.53
N LEU A 58 9.80 2.34 -2.25
CA LEU A 58 9.38 1.05 -1.74
C LEU A 58 8.36 1.24 -0.62
N VAL A 59 7.53 0.22 -0.43
CA VAL A 59 6.52 0.19 0.63
C VAL A 59 6.67 -1.14 1.36
N ASP A 60 6.57 -1.12 2.69
CA ASP A 60 6.65 -2.34 3.48
C ASP A 60 5.37 -3.17 3.33
N ALA A 61 5.54 -4.48 3.07
CA ALA A 61 4.41 -5.38 2.86
C ALA A 61 3.47 -5.43 4.07
N LYS A 62 4.02 -5.37 5.29
CA LYS A 62 3.19 -5.40 6.49
C LYS A 62 2.34 -4.14 6.61
N LYS A 63 2.92 -2.97 6.34
CA LYS A 63 2.18 -1.70 6.40
C LYS A 63 1.09 -1.64 5.33
N LEU A 64 1.39 -2.16 4.15
CA LEU A 64 0.39 -2.25 3.08
C LEU A 64 -0.73 -3.21 3.48
N ALA A 65 -0.39 -4.35 4.09
CA ALA A 65 -1.40 -5.30 4.57
C ALA A 65 -2.30 -4.66 5.62
N ASP A 66 -1.73 -3.91 6.57
CA ASP A 66 -2.50 -3.22 7.60
C ASP A 66 -3.47 -2.21 6.98
N TYR A 67 -3.03 -1.48 5.97
CA TYR A 67 -3.88 -0.53 5.24
C TYR A 67 -5.03 -1.24 4.53
N ILE A 68 -4.74 -2.34 3.84
CA ILE A 68 -5.76 -3.13 3.15
C ILE A 68 -6.80 -3.65 4.15
N ASP A 69 -6.35 -4.21 5.27
CA ASP A 69 -7.24 -4.74 6.30
C ASP A 69 -8.12 -3.65 6.91
N LEU A 70 -7.56 -2.46 7.11
CA LEU A 70 -8.31 -1.31 7.61
C LEU A 70 -9.42 -0.92 6.63
N LYS A 71 -9.10 -0.84 5.34
CA LYS A 71 -10.08 -0.47 4.31
C LYS A 71 -11.18 -1.51 4.19
N LYS A 72 -10.84 -2.78 4.31
CA LYS A 72 -11.84 -3.86 4.30
C LYS A 72 -12.79 -3.74 5.49
N LYS A 73 -12.24 -3.43 6.66
CA LYS A 73 -13.04 -3.27 7.87
C LYS A 73 -13.99 -2.06 7.77
N GLU A 74 -13.50 -0.95 7.24
CA GLU A 74 -14.32 0.23 7.01
C GLU A 74 -15.48 -0.09 6.07
N ALA A 75 -15.19 -0.78 4.97
CA ALA A 75 -16.20 -1.18 4.00
C ALA A 75 -17.24 -2.11 4.62
N GLU A 76 -16.80 -3.05 5.44
CA GLU A 76 -17.71 -3.97 6.14
C GLU A 76 -18.63 -3.22 7.10
N ASN A 77 -18.08 -2.26 7.86
CA ASN A 77 -18.87 -1.46 8.77
C ASN A 77 -19.92 -0.62 8.02
N ASP A 78 -19.56 -0.03 6.90
CA ASP A 78 -20.48 0.72 6.07
C ASP A 78 -21.59 -0.18 5.51
N TRP A 79 -21.21 -1.36 5.06
CA TRP A 79 -22.14 -2.34 4.54
C TRP A 79 -23.16 -2.76 5.61
N LEU A 80 -22.69 -3.00 6.85
CA LEU A 80 -23.56 -3.37 7.96
C LEU A 80 -24.54 -2.24 8.31
N LYS A 81 -24.09 -0.98 8.29
CA LYS A 81 -24.96 0.16 8.57
C LYS A 81 -26.08 0.28 7.54
N MET A 82 -25.78 0.00 6.28
CA MET A 82 -26.79 0.09 5.21
C MET A 82 -27.83 -1.03 5.30
N ARG A 83 -27.58 -2.08 6.06
CA ARG A 83 -28.49 -3.22 6.21
C ARG A 83 -29.27 -3.21 7.52
N ALA A 84 -28.91 -2.32 8.42
CA ALA A 84 -29.57 -2.22 9.72
C ALA A 84 -30.97 -1.62 9.60
#